data_156cf3c495c0f00f2bdf5a0dd15bc056
#
_entry.id   156cf3c495c0f00f2bdf5a0dd15bc056
#
_cell.length_a   1.000
_cell.length_b   1.000
_cell.length_c   1.000
_cell.angle_alpha   90.00
_cell.angle_beta   90.00
_cell.angle_gamma   90.00
#
_symmetry.space_group_name_H-M   'P 1'
#
loop_
_entity.id
_entity.type
_entity.pdbx_description
1 polymer ?
#
loop_
_entity_poly.entity_id
_entity_poly.type
_entity_poly.pdbx_seq_one_letter_code
_entity_poly.pdbx_strand_id
1 'polypeptide(L)'
;MNREMLMLIDAISREKNVERDVVLGAVELALASATKKLYKGEVDIRVAMDPDTGAYETFRRWLVVPDEAGLQNPDAEELLTDARDELADIEEGDFIEKPVESVPIGRIGAMAAKQVIL
;
A
#
# COMPACT_ATOMS: atom_id res chain seq x y z
N MET A 1 10.08 0.68 -15.95
CA MET A 1 9.33 1.93 -16.16
C MET A 1 7.90 1.59 -16.56
N ASN A 2 6.95 2.19 -15.89
CA ASN A 2 5.52 1.97 -16.21
C ASN A 2 4.95 3.23 -16.88
N ARG A 3 4.97 3.24 -18.20
CA ARG A 3 4.51 4.37 -18.99
C ARG A 3 3.01 4.60 -18.86
N GLU A 4 2.22 3.53 -18.82
CA GLU A 4 0.77 3.64 -18.65
C GLU A 4 0.42 4.30 -17.33
N MET A 5 1.16 3.98 -16.27
CA MET A 5 0.97 4.58 -14.96
C MET A 5 1.24 6.08 -14.99
N LEU A 6 2.35 6.49 -15.61
CA LEU A 6 2.70 7.91 -15.72
C LEU A 6 1.65 8.68 -16.51
N MET A 7 1.15 8.10 -17.61
CA MET A 7 0.10 8.71 -18.42
C MET A 7 -1.20 8.85 -17.64
N LEU A 8 -1.56 7.83 -16.85
CA LEU A 8 -2.75 7.87 -16.01
C LEU A 8 -2.66 9.00 -14.97
N ILE A 9 -1.53 9.10 -14.27
CA ILE A 9 -1.31 10.14 -13.28
C ILE A 9 -1.43 11.53 -13.90
N ASP A 10 -0.79 11.75 -15.04
CA ASP A 10 -0.84 13.03 -15.72
C ASP A 10 -2.25 13.38 -16.20
N ALA A 11 -2.98 12.40 -16.74
CA ALA A 11 -4.34 12.60 -17.22
C ALA A 11 -5.28 12.98 -16.07
N ILE A 12 -5.21 12.30 -14.94
CA ILE A 12 -6.05 12.59 -13.77
C ILE A 12 -5.68 13.94 -13.18
N SER A 13 -4.39 14.25 -13.09
CA SER A 13 -3.91 15.55 -12.59
C SER A 13 -4.52 16.70 -13.37
N ARG A 14 -4.55 16.60 -14.69
CA ARG A 14 -5.15 17.63 -15.56
C ARG A 14 -6.67 17.65 -15.46
N GLU A 15 -7.32 16.50 -15.47
CA GLU A 15 -8.78 16.40 -15.43
C GLU A 15 -9.35 16.95 -14.13
N LYS A 16 -8.71 16.64 -13.00
CA LYS A 16 -9.17 17.07 -11.67
C LYS A 16 -8.55 18.37 -11.20
N ASN A 17 -7.59 18.90 -11.94
CA ASN A 17 -6.85 20.11 -11.57
C ASN A 17 -6.24 19.99 -10.17
N VAL A 18 -5.56 18.89 -9.92
CA VAL A 18 -4.84 18.62 -8.66
C VAL A 18 -3.38 18.33 -8.95
N GLU A 19 -2.54 18.51 -7.94
CA GLU A 19 -1.12 18.25 -8.09
C GLU A 19 -0.83 16.77 -8.33
N ARG A 20 0.24 16.52 -9.05
CA ARG A 20 0.66 15.17 -9.43
C ARG A 20 0.89 14.27 -8.20
N ASP A 21 1.46 14.83 -7.12
CA ASP A 21 1.72 14.07 -5.89
C ASP A 21 0.42 13.59 -5.23
N VAL A 22 -0.64 14.39 -5.29
CA VAL A 22 -1.95 14.01 -4.77
C VAL A 22 -2.51 12.83 -5.57
N VAL A 23 -2.39 12.88 -6.89
CA VAL A 23 -2.84 11.80 -7.77
C VAL A 23 -2.04 10.52 -7.49
N LEU A 24 -0.73 10.65 -7.35
CA LEU A 24 0.14 9.50 -7.09
C LEU A 24 -0.28 8.80 -5.79
N GLY A 25 -0.51 9.56 -4.72
CA GLY A 25 -0.97 9.00 -3.45
C GLY A 25 -2.33 8.31 -3.59
N ALA A 26 -3.24 8.88 -4.37
CA ALA A 26 -4.56 8.27 -4.61
C ALA A 26 -4.43 6.97 -5.39
N VAL A 27 -3.54 6.89 -6.37
CA VAL A 27 -3.30 5.67 -7.13
C VAL A 27 -2.69 4.59 -6.23
N GLU A 28 -1.74 4.96 -5.38
CA GLU A 28 -1.18 4.03 -4.40
C GLU A 28 -2.27 3.44 -3.50
N LEU A 29 -3.18 4.27 -3.01
CA LEU A 29 -4.30 3.81 -2.18
C LEU A 29 -5.26 2.91 -2.93
N ALA A 30 -5.53 3.22 -4.20
CA ALA A 30 -6.40 2.39 -5.03
C ALA A 30 -5.78 1.01 -5.27
N LEU A 31 -4.47 0.96 -5.53
CA LEU A 31 -3.74 -0.28 -5.71
C LEU A 31 -3.72 -1.10 -4.41
N ALA A 32 -3.50 -0.44 -3.28
CA ALA A 32 -3.53 -1.10 -1.98
C ALA A 32 -4.90 -1.69 -1.68
N SER A 33 -5.97 -0.94 -1.95
CA SER A 33 -7.34 -1.39 -1.75
C SER A 33 -7.67 -2.61 -2.61
N ALA A 34 -7.28 -2.59 -3.87
CA ALA A 34 -7.48 -3.72 -4.77
C ALA A 34 -6.71 -4.96 -4.29
N THR A 35 -5.50 -4.76 -3.78
CA THR A 35 -4.69 -5.84 -3.25
C THR A 35 -5.34 -6.48 -2.03
N LYS A 36 -5.88 -5.66 -1.12
CA LYS A 36 -6.56 -6.15 0.09
C LYS A 36 -7.70 -7.11 -0.23
N LYS A 37 -8.40 -6.89 -1.33
CA LYS A 37 -9.52 -7.73 -1.75
C LYS A 37 -9.10 -9.14 -2.14
N LEU A 38 -7.81 -9.36 -2.41
CA LEU A 38 -7.30 -10.69 -2.72
C LEU A 38 -7.07 -11.55 -1.49
N TYR A 39 -7.10 -10.96 -0.32
CA TYR A 39 -6.86 -11.66 0.95
C TYR A 39 -8.15 -11.83 1.74
N LYS A 40 -8.21 -12.91 2.50
CA LYS A 40 -9.24 -13.07 3.53
C LYS A 40 -8.75 -12.35 4.78
N GLY A 41 -9.66 -11.70 5.48
CA GLY A 41 -9.33 -10.97 6.70
C GLY A 41 -8.94 -9.53 6.43
N GLU A 42 -8.48 -8.86 7.47
CA GLU A 42 -8.19 -7.43 7.45
C GLU A 42 -6.69 -7.18 7.39
N VAL A 43 -6.10 -7.48 6.22
CA VAL A 43 -4.66 -7.27 6.00
C VAL A 43 -4.35 -5.78 5.81
N ASP A 44 -3.10 -5.40 6.10
CA ASP A 44 -2.61 -4.06 5.84
C ASP A 44 -1.65 -4.10 4.65
N ILE A 45 -1.91 -3.27 3.67
CA ILE A 45 -1.15 -3.23 2.42
C ILE A 45 -0.59 -1.83 2.20
N ARG A 46 0.67 -1.75 1.81
CA ARG A 46 1.30 -0.50 1.40
C ARG A 46 1.82 -0.64 -0.03
N VAL A 47 1.53 0.34 -0.86
CA VAL A 47 2.07 0.43 -2.21
C VAL A 47 3.02 1.61 -2.27
N ALA A 48 4.22 1.38 -2.76
CA ALA A 48 5.23 2.41 -2.96
C ALA A 48 5.48 2.60 -4.45
N MET A 49 5.25 3.81 -4.95
CA MET A 49 5.39 4.12 -6.37
C MET A 49 6.50 5.14 -6.59
N ASP A 50 7.33 4.89 -7.60
CA ASP A 50 8.35 5.83 -8.04
C ASP A 50 7.69 6.89 -8.91
N PRO A 51 7.72 8.18 -8.51
CA PRO A 51 7.06 9.24 -9.28
C PRO A 51 7.70 9.51 -10.65
N ASP A 52 8.95 9.11 -10.83
CA ASP A 52 9.66 9.36 -12.08
C ASP A 52 9.45 8.28 -13.11
N THR A 53 9.28 7.03 -12.68
CA THR A 53 9.17 5.88 -13.57
C THR A 53 7.78 5.25 -13.61
N GLY A 54 6.94 5.51 -12.59
CA GLY A 54 5.64 4.87 -12.44
C GLY A 54 5.72 3.42 -11.98
N ALA A 55 6.91 2.91 -11.75
CA ALA A 55 7.09 1.57 -11.20
C ALA A 55 6.63 1.53 -9.75
N TYR A 56 6.04 0.42 -9.33
CA TYR A 56 5.55 0.33 -7.96
C TYR A 56 5.78 -1.06 -7.38
N GLU A 57 5.92 -1.09 -6.07
CA GLU A 57 6.07 -2.32 -5.29
C GLU A 57 4.95 -2.37 -4.26
N THR A 58 4.52 -3.58 -3.93
CA THR A 58 3.42 -3.82 -2.99
C THR A 58 3.94 -4.63 -1.82
N PHE A 59 3.57 -4.18 -0.60
CA PHE A 59 3.99 -4.84 0.63
C PHE A 59 2.79 -5.14 1.50
N ARG A 60 2.76 -6.33 2.06
CA ARG A 60 1.88 -6.64 3.18
C ARG A 60 2.64 -6.32 4.45
N ARG A 61 1.99 -5.67 5.41
CA ARG A 61 2.66 -5.26 6.63
C ARG A 61 1.88 -5.62 7.89
N TRP A 62 2.63 -5.76 8.97
CA TRP A 62 2.09 -6.07 10.29
C TRP A 62 2.62 -5.03 11.27
N LEU A 63 1.70 -4.40 12.02
CA LEU A 63 2.06 -3.47 13.07
C LEU A 63 2.58 -4.25 14.28
N VAL A 64 3.74 -3.87 14.78
CA VAL A 64 4.31 -4.48 15.98
C VAL A 64 3.63 -3.91 17.21
N VAL A 65 3.02 -4.78 18.02
CA VAL A 65 2.27 -4.40 19.21
C VAL A 65 2.89 -5.02 20.45
N PRO A 66 2.66 -4.42 21.65
CA PRO A 66 3.17 -4.99 22.90
C PRO A 66 2.60 -6.38 23.16
N ASP A 67 3.41 -7.29 23.70
CA ASP A 67 2.97 -8.65 24.01
C ASP A 67 1.78 -8.66 24.96
N GLU A 68 1.79 -7.77 25.97
CA GLU A 68 0.73 -7.68 26.96
C GLU A 68 -0.60 -7.21 26.38
N ALA A 69 -0.59 -6.48 25.26
CA ALA A 69 -1.81 -6.05 24.60
C ALA A 69 -2.48 -7.17 23.78
N GLY A 70 -1.69 -8.15 23.36
CA GLY A 70 -2.16 -9.23 22.50
C GLY A 70 -2.52 -8.76 21.10
N LEU A 71 -2.87 -9.70 20.24
CA LEU A 71 -3.27 -9.42 18.86
C LEU A 71 -4.76 -9.11 18.80
N GLN A 72 -5.11 -7.91 18.36
CA GLN A 72 -6.50 -7.52 18.09
C GLN A 72 -6.87 -7.83 16.64
N ASN A 73 -5.90 -7.70 15.74
CA ASN A 73 -6.08 -8.07 14.33
C ASN A 73 -4.85 -8.89 13.88
N PRO A 74 -4.90 -10.22 14.02
CA PRO A 74 -3.75 -11.08 13.67
C PRO A 74 -3.30 -10.98 12.22
N ASP A 75 -4.19 -10.54 11.32
CA ASP A 75 -3.86 -10.39 9.90
C ASP A 75 -2.95 -9.20 9.62
N ALA A 76 -2.91 -8.22 10.53
CA ALA A 76 -2.16 -6.98 10.34
C ALA A 76 -1.35 -6.57 11.58
N GLU A 77 -1.19 -7.47 12.55
CA GLU A 77 -0.41 -7.20 13.76
C GLU A 77 0.52 -8.36 14.08
N GLU A 78 1.60 -8.05 14.79
CA GLU A 78 2.55 -9.05 15.28
C GLU A 78 3.02 -8.66 16.67
N LEU A 79 3.17 -9.63 17.56
CA LEU A 79 3.68 -9.38 18.90
C LEU A 79 5.17 -9.01 18.83
N LEU A 80 5.60 -8.10 19.69
CA LEU A 80 6.98 -7.62 19.73
C LEU A 80 7.99 -8.77 19.85
N THR A 81 7.72 -9.77 20.69
CA THR A 81 8.61 -10.92 20.86
C THR A 81 8.80 -11.67 19.54
N ASP A 82 7.71 -11.93 18.82
CA ASP A 82 7.77 -12.62 17.54
C ASP A 82 8.46 -11.77 16.48
N ALA A 83 8.18 -10.46 16.48
CA ALA A 83 8.80 -9.53 15.53
C ALA A 83 10.32 -9.47 15.72
N ARG A 84 10.79 -9.53 16.94
CA ARG A 84 12.23 -9.51 17.23
C ARG A 84 12.96 -10.78 16.84
N ASP A 85 12.26 -11.87 16.65
CA ASP A 85 12.85 -13.09 16.07
C ASP A 85 13.21 -12.86 14.59
N GLU A 86 12.51 -11.97 13.90
CA GLU A 86 12.80 -11.62 12.51
C GLU A 86 13.78 -10.44 12.41
N LEU A 87 13.57 -9.40 13.24
CA LEU A 87 14.37 -8.18 13.24
C LEU A 87 14.68 -7.77 14.68
N ALA A 88 15.91 -8.02 15.13
CA ALA A 88 16.32 -7.87 16.52
C ALA A 88 16.10 -6.46 17.10
N ASP A 89 16.19 -5.43 16.27
CA ASP A 89 16.12 -4.04 16.70
C ASP A 89 14.73 -3.39 16.55
N ILE A 90 13.74 -4.18 16.15
CA ILE A 90 12.40 -3.63 15.91
C ILE A 90 11.74 -3.22 17.24
N GLU A 91 10.94 -2.16 17.18
CA GLU A 91 10.25 -1.58 18.33
C GLU A 91 8.74 -1.63 18.14
N GLU A 92 8.00 -1.50 19.24
CA GLU A 92 6.55 -1.31 19.19
C GLU A 92 6.21 -0.10 18.33
N GLY A 93 5.19 -0.23 17.50
CA GLY A 93 4.79 0.83 16.58
C GLY A 93 5.48 0.78 15.23
N ASP A 94 6.55 0.00 15.10
CA ASP A 94 7.17 -0.25 13.81
C ASP A 94 6.35 -1.26 13.02
N PHE A 95 6.68 -1.43 11.74
CA PHE A 95 6.02 -2.40 10.88
C PHE A 95 7.00 -3.44 10.39
N ILE A 96 6.55 -4.69 10.31
CA ILE A 96 7.22 -5.72 9.53
C ILE A 96 6.56 -5.72 8.16
N GLU A 97 7.35 -5.63 7.10
CA GLU A 97 6.84 -5.60 5.73
C GLU A 97 7.42 -6.73 4.91
N LYS A 98 6.59 -7.36 4.11
CA LYS A 98 7.00 -8.41 3.18
C LYS A 98 6.46 -8.07 1.79
N PRO A 99 7.30 -8.16 0.74
CA PRO A 99 6.84 -7.90 -0.61
C PRO A 99 5.83 -8.96 -1.04
N VAL A 100 4.81 -8.52 -1.75
CA VAL A 100 3.79 -9.39 -2.34
C VAL A 100 3.60 -9.01 -3.80
N GLU A 101 2.93 -9.87 -4.55
CA GLU A 101 2.66 -9.62 -5.96
C GLU A 101 1.79 -8.38 -6.11
N SER A 102 2.19 -7.50 -7.03
CA SER A 102 1.47 -6.26 -7.33
C SER A 102 0.31 -6.52 -8.28
N VAL A 103 -0.84 -5.88 -8.01
CA VAL A 103 -1.99 -5.90 -8.92
C VAL A 103 -1.66 -4.99 -10.11
N PRO A 104 -1.85 -5.47 -11.37
CA PRO A 104 -1.65 -4.62 -12.54
C PRO A 104 -2.63 -3.45 -12.56
N ILE A 105 -2.17 -2.27 -12.96
CA ILE A 105 -3.01 -1.08 -13.02
C ILE A 105 -4.23 -1.28 -13.94
N GLY A 106 -4.08 -2.08 -14.98
CA GLY A 106 -5.18 -2.36 -15.91
C GLY A 106 -6.39 -3.01 -15.27
N ARG A 107 -6.23 -3.71 -14.14
CA ARG A 107 -7.34 -4.34 -13.41
C ARG A 107 -8.15 -3.36 -12.59
N ILE A 108 -7.54 -2.22 -12.23
CA ILE A 108 -8.19 -1.23 -11.36
C ILE A 108 -8.94 -0.22 -12.20
N GLY A 109 -8.35 0.19 -13.32
CA GLY A 109 -8.89 1.22 -14.18
C GLY A 109 -8.76 2.62 -13.60
N ALA A 110 -8.90 3.62 -14.47
CA ALA A 110 -8.76 5.02 -14.07
C ALA A 110 -9.84 5.46 -13.09
N MET A 111 -11.03 4.86 -13.15
CA MET A 111 -12.16 5.24 -12.32
C MET A 111 -11.89 5.02 -10.83
N ALA A 112 -11.23 3.91 -10.47
CA ALA A 112 -10.93 3.62 -9.07
C ALA A 112 -10.00 4.68 -8.47
N ALA A 113 -8.98 5.11 -9.21
CA ALA A 113 -8.08 6.16 -8.76
C ALA A 113 -8.80 7.50 -8.63
N LYS A 114 -9.68 7.83 -9.58
CA LYS A 114 -10.45 9.08 -9.56
C LYS A 114 -11.41 9.16 -8.37
N GLN A 115 -11.96 8.04 -7.94
CA GLN A 115 -12.88 8.01 -6.81
C GLN A 115 -12.22 8.33 -5.47
N VAL A 116 -10.92 8.12 -5.36
CA VAL A 116 -10.17 8.46 -4.15
C VAL A 116 -9.89 9.97 -4.07
N ILE A 117 -9.84 10.64 -5.20
CA ILE A 117 -9.62 12.08 -5.28
C ILE A 117 -10.97 12.79 -5.32
N LEU A 118 -11.31 13.44 -4.26
CA LEU A 118 -12.59 14.18 -4.16
C LEU A 118 -12.39 15.67 -4.21
#